data_bafd52637e97c9a957443f082f58b37b
#
_entry.id   bafd52637e97c9a957443f082f58b37b
#
_cell.length_a   1.000
_cell.length_b   1.000
_cell.length_c   1.000
_cell.angle_alpha   90.00
_cell.angle_beta   90.00
_cell.angle_gamma   90.00
#
_symmetry.space_group_name_H-M   'P 1'
#
loop_
_entity.id
_entity.type
_entity.pdbx_description
1 polymer ?
#
loop_
_entity_poly.entity_id
_entity_poly.type
_entity_poly.pdbx_seq_one_letter_code
_entity_poly.pdbx_strand_id
1 'polypeptide(L)'
;VLTIRKHAFARAGLIGNPSDGYQGRTIALVLPNFSARVVLYEWDEVEIVPSQDDHSRFQSVEALARDVRLHGYYGGIRLVKATIKKFVEFCDRQGHSLHDQNFSVRYETDIPRQVGMGGSSAIIVATLRCLMEFYHVEIPQEVQPSLALSVETEELGIPAGLQDRVIQVYEGLVYMDFAAEASHEVRGLTCSRYEPLNVSLLPPLYLAYRTGASEPTEIVHSDLRTRYRQGETAVHEAMRQFAELTEQARGAILDGDGALLGELIDANYDLRRSICQIAPWQAEMVDRARSAGASAKFAGSGGAIIGTYADDAAYGRLEAVLSEIDCRVIRPALSN
;
A
#
# COMPACT_ATOMS: atom_id res chain seq x y z
N VAL A 1 25.42 -0.69 23.13
CA VAL A 1 23.98 -0.51 22.94
C VAL A 1 23.59 -1.05 21.58
N LEU A 2 22.75 -2.08 21.54
CA LEU A 2 22.20 -2.63 20.31
C LEU A 2 21.34 -1.57 19.62
N THR A 3 21.61 -1.34 18.34
CA THR A 3 20.79 -0.42 17.50
C THR A 3 20.35 -1.13 16.24
N ILE A 4 19.06 -1.30 16.09
CA ILE A 4 18.43 -1.95 14.95
C ILE A 4 17.79 -0.89 14.06
N ARG A 5 18.02 -0.96 12.75
CA ARG A 5 17.42 -0.08 11.75
C ARG A 5 16.73 -0.91 10.68
N LYS A 6 15.45 -0.71 10.53
CA LYS A 6 14.65 -1.35 9.47
C LYS A 6 13.88 -0.31 8.70
N HIS A 7 13.52 -0.67 7.49
CA HIS A 7 12.65 0.12 6.63
C HIS A 7 11.63 -0.76 5.94
N ALA A 8 10.59 -0.13 5.43
CA ALA A 8 9.68 -0.70 4.45
C ALA A 8 9.36 0.39 3.43
N PHE A 9 9.28 0.01 2.16
CA PHE A 9 9.09 0.94 1.06
C PHE A 9 7.61 1.31 0.86
N ALA A 10 7.37 2.45 0.23
CA ALA A 10 6.09 2.73 -0.40
C ALA A 10 5.75 1.67 -1.45
N ARG A 11 4.51 1.64 -1.89
CA ARG A 11 4.06 0.67 -2.90
C ARG A 11 3.12 1.29 -3.93
N ALA A 12 3.04 0.68 -5.09
CA ALA A 12 2.01 0.92 -6.08
C ALA A 12 1.32 -0.40 -6.48
N GLY A 13 0.00 -0.40 -6.49
CA GLY A 13 -0.79 -1.46 -7.12
C GLY A 13 -0.72 -1.29 -8.63
N LEU A 14 -0.07 -2.23 -9.33
CA LEU A 14 0.10 -2.17 -10.77
C LEU A 14 -1.20 -2.53 -11.49
N ILE A 15 -1.87 -3.61 -11.06
CA ILE A 15 -3.15 -4.05 -11.62
C ILE A 15 -3.96 -4.86 -10.59
N GLY A 16 -5.28 -5.00 -10.81
CA GLY A 16 -6.18 -5.84 -10.04
C GLY A 16 -6.86 -5.14 -8.86
N ASN A 17 -6.26 -4.08 -8.30
CA ASN A 17 -6.90 -3.36 -7.20
C ASN A 17 -8.17 -2.62 -7.67
N PRO A 18 -9.27 -2.67 -6.86
CA PRO A 18 -9.33 -2.98 -5.44
C PRO A 18 -9.71 -4.43 -5.07
N SER A 19 -9.54 -5.42 -5.94
CA SER A 19 -10.06 -6.77 -5.72
C SER A 19 -9.35 -7.56 -4.61
N ASP A 20 -8.23 -7.09 -4.07
CA ASP A 20 -7.52 -7.71 -2.94
C ASP A 20 -8.36 -7.86 -1.67
N GLY A 21 -9.28 -6.95 -1.43
CA GLY A 21 -10.24 -7.03 -0.32
C GLY A 21 -11.47 -7.90 -0.59
N TYR A 22 -11.56 -8.55 -1.78
CA TYR A 22 -12.74 -9.24 -2.30
C TYR A 22 -12.40 -10.57 -2.97
N GLN A 23 -11.43 -11.29 -2.42
CA GLN A 23 -10.97 -12.59 -2.92
C GLN A 23 -10.49 -12.58 -4.38
N GLY A 24 -10.01 -11.45 -4.85
CA GLY A 24 -9.51 -11.28 -6.21
C GLY A 24 -8.00 -11.54 -6.32
N ARG A 25 -7.42 -10.95 -7.37
CA ARG A 25 -5.99 -11.05 -7.66
C ARG A 25 -5.41 -9.68 -7.93
N THR A 26 -4.16 -9.47 -7.54
CA THR A 26 -3.45 -8.19 -7.79
C THR A 26 -1.99 -8.42 -8.12
N ILE A 27 -1.40 -7.47 -8.84
CA ILE A 27 0.05 -7.32 -8.95
C ILE A 27 0.42 -5.96 -8.40
N ALA A 28 1.41 -5.92 -7.53
CA ALA A 28 1.92 -4.69 -6.96
C ALA A 28 3.45 -4.68 -6.97
N LEU A 29 4.02 -3.49 -6.88
CA LEU A 29 5.47 -3.28 -6.79
C LEU A 29 5.81 -2.33 -5.65
N VAL A 30 7.01 -2.48 -5.09
CA VAL A 30 7.55 -1.49 -4.16
C VAL A 30 8.07 -0.27 -4.91
N LEU A 31 8.08 0.85 -4.21
CA LEU A 31 8.61 2.13 -4.67
C LEU A 31 9.78 2.56 -3.77
N PRO A 32 11.01 2.11 -4.04
CA PRO A 32 12.19 2.45 -3.23
C PRO A 32 12.52 3.94 -3.18
N ASN A 33 11.83 4.75 -4.02
CA ASN A 33 11.88 6.21 -3.96
C ASN A 33 11.45 6.78 -2.59
N PHE A 34 10.64 6.04 -1.84
CA PHE A 34 10.07 6.44 -0.55
C PHE A 34 10.04 5.29 0.43
N SER A 35 10.25 5.58 1.71
CA SER A 35 10.27 4.55 2.76
C SER A 35 9.76 5.07 4.10
N ALA A 36 9.25 4.17 4.93
CA ALA A 36 9.18 4.35 6.36
C ALA A 36 10.40 3.68 7.00
N ARG A 37 11.08 4.37 7.90
CA ARG A 37 12.27 3.89 8.61
C ARG A 37 11.97 3.82 10.09
N VAL A 38 12.38 2.74 10.74
CA VAL A 38 12.24 2.55 12.17
C VAL A 38 13.62 2.28 12.76
N VAL A 39 13.92 2.98 13.83
CA VAL A 39 15.13 2.77 14.63
C VAL A 39 14.70 2.34 16.03
N LEU A 40 15.18 1.19 16.45
CA LEU A 40 14.98 0.63 17.78
C LEU A 40 16.35 0.45 18.43
N TYR A 41 16.49 0.86 19.68
CA TYR A 41 17.70 0.65 20.46
C TYR A 41 17.37 0.27 21.89
N GLU A 42 18.24 -0.55 22.47
CA GLU A 42 18.11 -1.00 23.87
C GLU A 42 18.05 0.21 24.82
N TRP A 43 17.10 0.18 25.75
CA TRP A 43 16.80 1.26 26.67
C TRP A 43 16.32 0.71 28.02
N ASP A 44 16.27 1.56 29.06
CA ASP A 44 15.87 1.12 30.41
C ASP A 44 14.37 0.77 30.51
N GLU A 45 13.53 1.41 29.70
CA GLU A 45 12.09 1.18 29.63
C GLU A 45 11.59 1.18 28.19
N VAL A 46 10.35 0.74 27.93
CA VAL A 46 9.75 0.84 26.60
C VAL A 46 9.32 2.27 26.32
N GLU A 47 10.03 2.95 25.42
CA GLU A 47 9.76 4.32 25.02
C GLU A 47 9.39 4.38 23.53
N ILE A 48 8.35 5.16 23.20
CA ILE A 48 8.03 5.49 21.80
C ILE A 48 8.24 6.98 21.62
N VAL A 49 9.30 7.33 20.90
CA VAL A 49 9.67 8.72 20.62
C VAL A 49 8.80 9.26 19.50
N PRO A 50 8.03 10.35 19.73
CA PRO A 50 7.22 10.99 18.69
C PRO A 50 8.10 11.47 17.53
N SER A 51 7.65 11.24 16.30
CA SER A 51 8.27 11.85 15.12
C SER A 51 7.85 13.33 15.00
N GLN A 52 8.53 14.09 14.15
CA GLN A 52 8.10 15.48 13.85
C GLN A 52 6.67 15.51 13.30
N ASP A 53 6.26 14.46 12.62
CA ASP A 53 4.95 14.29 12.01
C ASP A 53 3.83 14.02 13.01
N ASP A 54 4.16 13.56 14.22
CA ASP A 54 3.18 13.37 15.30
C ASP A 54 2.89 14.68 16.05
N HIS A 55 3.67 15.75 15.83
CA HIS A 55 3.41 17.07 16.38
C HIS A 55 2.31 17.79 15.57
N SER A 56 1.07 17.56 15.97
CA SER A 56 -0.08 18.19 15.36
C SER A 56 -0.19 19.65 15.78
N ARG A 57 -0.10 20.58 14.82
CA ARG A 57 -0.31 22.02 15.05
C ARG A 57 -1.43 22.49 14.13
N PHE A 58 -2.44 23.13 14.73
CA PHE A 58 -3.61 23.65 14.01
C PHE A 58 -3.74 25.14 14.26
N GLN A 59 -4.19 25.87 13.25
CA GLN A 59 -4.39 27.32 13.34
C GLN A 59 -5.60 27.69 14.23
N SER A 60 -6.56 26.75 14.41
CA SER A 60 -7.73 26.92 15.24
C SER A 60 -8.32 25.57 15.67
N VAL A 61 -9.26 25.62 16.63
CA VAL A 61 -10.01 24.43 17.08
C VAL A 61 -10.87 23.87 15.94
N GLU A 62 -11.42 24.74 15.09
CA GLU A 62 -12.21 24.34 13.92
C GLU A 62 -11.33 23.63 12.87
N ALA A 63 -10.08 24.07 12.69
CA ALA A 63 -9.11 23.40 11.84
C ALA A 63 -8.79 22.00 12.37
N LEU A 64 -8.55 21.86 13.68
CA LEU A 64 -8.39 20.56 14.35
C LEU A 64 -9.63 19.66 14.14
N ALA A 65 -10.82 20.18 14.44
CA ALA A 65 -12.06 19.41 14.32
C ALA A 65 -12.33 18.98 12.85
N ARG A 66 -11.94 19.78 11.90
CA ARG A 66 -12.02 19.46 10.46
C ARG A 66 -11.03 18.35 10.11
N ASP A 67 -9.78 18.47 10.55
CA ASP A 67 -8.73 17.46 10.32
C ASP A 67 -9.16 16.11 10.89
N VAL A 68 -9.63 16.07 12.13
CA VAL A 68 -10.12 14.83 12.77
C VAL A 68 -11.33 14.23 12.03
N ARG A 69 -12.23 15.07 11.50
CA ARG A 69 -13.37 14.56 10.70
C ARG A 69 -12.94 13.99 9.36
N LEU A 70 -11.90 14.55 8.75
CA LEU A 70 -11.40 14.14 7.45
C LEU A 70 -10.46 12.93 7.56
N HIS A 71 -9.65 12.87 8.60
CA HIS A 71 -8.53 11.93 8.71
C HIS A 71 -8.60 11.02 9.94
N GLY A 72 -9.60 11.19 10.79
CA GLY A 72 -9.69 10.50 12.07
C GLY A 72 -8.56 10.93 13.04
N TYR A 73 -8.42 10.21 14.14
CA TYR A 73 -7.30 10.37 15.06
C TYR A 73 -6.05 9.70 14.47
N TYR A 74 -5.44 10.34 13.48
CA TYR A 74 -4.29 9.80 12.76
C TYR A 74 -2.98 10.10 13.52
N GLY A 75 -1.99 9.22 13.38
CA GLY A 75 -0.64 9.40 13.93
C GLY A 75 0.12 8.08 13.91
N GLY A 76 1.43 8.15 13.62
CA GLY A 76 2.27 6.96 13.51
C GLY A 76 2.53 6.30 14.88
N ILE A 77 2.49 7.04 15.98
CA ILE A 77 2.62 6.48 17.33
C ILE A 77 1.60 5.38 17.58
N ARG A 78 0.34 5.56 17.18
CA ARG A 78 -0.70 4.53 17.36
C ARG A 78 -0.42 3.27 16.54
N LEU A 79 0.18 3.41 15.37
CA LEU A 79 0.59 2.27 14.52
C LEU A 79 1.71 1.48 15.21
N VAL A 80 2.72 2.17 15.73
CA VAL A 80 3.83 1.54 16.49
C VAL A 80 3.30 0.83 17.73
N LYS A 81 2.46 1.50 18.57
CA LYS A 81 1.85 0.89 19.75
C LYS A 81 1.05 -0.37 19.43
N ALA A 82 0.19 -0.29 18.42
CA ALA A 82 -0.64 -1.41 18.01
C ALA A 82 0.21 -2.56 17.44
N THR A 83 1.30 -2.26 16.71
CA THR A 83 2.23 -3.27 16.20
C THR A 83 2.93 -4.00 17.35
N ILE A 84 3.43 -3.28 18.34
CA ILE A 84 4.06 -3.88 19.53
C ILE A 84 3.07 -4.81 20.23
N LYS A 85 1.84 -4.35 20.49
CA LYS A 85 0.80 -5.17 21.13
C LYS A 85 0.51 -6.45 20.33
N LYS A 86 0.25 -6.33 19.03
CA LYS A 86 -0.05 -7.50 18.16
C LYS A 86 1.12 -8.46 18.05
N PHE A 87 2.36 -7.95 18.06
CA PHE A 87 3.57 -8.79 18.06
C PHE A 87 3.65 -9.61 19.36
N VAL A 88 3.45 -8.98 20.54
CA VAL A 88 3.44 -9.68 21.84
C VAL A 88 2.35 -10.74 21.87
N GLU A 89 1.11 -10.40 21.48
CA GLU A 89 -0.01 -11.36 21.43
C GLU A 89 0.26 -12.53 20.48
N PHE A 90 0.95 -12.28 19.36
CA PHE A 90 1.37 -13.34 18.42
C PHE A 90 2.41 -14.24 19.07
N CYS A 91 3.44 -13.68 19.72
CA CYS A 91 4.48 -14.43 20.41
C CYS A 91 3.89 -15.31 21.52
N ASP A 92 2.99 -14.77 22.35
CA ASP A 92 2.32 -15.52 23.40
C ASP A 92 1.52 -16.71 22.85
N ARG A 93 0.75 -16.49 21.77
CA ARG A 93 -0.03 -17.56 21.12
C ARG A 93 0.85 -18.64 20.49
N GLN A 94 2.05 -18.27 20.01
CA GLN A 94 2.99 -19.21 19.38
C GLN A 94 3.96 -19.85 20.40
N GLY A 95 3.92 -19.44 21.67
CA GLY A 95 4.81 -19.94 22.72
C GLY A 95 6.24 -19.41 22.62
N HIS A 96 6.44 -18.26 21.97
CA HIS A 96 7.74 -17.58 21.97
C HIS A 96 7.95 -16.84 23.29
N SER A 97 9.06 -17.11 23.99
CA SER A 97 9.46 -16.35 25.16
C SER A 97 10.24 -15.11 24.72
N LEU A 98 9.75 -13.94 25.09
CA LEU A 98 10.47 -12.69 24.89
C LEU A 98 11.42 -12.45 26.07
N HIS A 99 12.64 -11.96 25.80
CA HIS A 99 13.53 -11.53 26.88
C HIS A 99 13.02 -10.24 27.55
N ASP A 100 13.53 -9.92 28.73
CA ASP A 100 13.10 -8.81 29.57
C ASP A 100 13.78 -7.46 29.28
N GLN A 101 14.62 -7.40 28.24
CA GLN A 101 15.22 -6.15 27.80
C GLN A 101 14.17 -5.22 27.19
N ASN A 102 14.30 -3.93 27.49
CA ASN A 102 13.44 -2.88 26.97
C ASN A 102 14.12 -2.10 25.84
N PHE A 103 13.35 -1.25 25.16
CA PHE A 103 13.84 -0.49 24.02
C PHE A 103 13.17 0.88 23.90
N SER A 104 13.88 1.82 23.32
CA SER A 104 13.30 3.03 22.74
C SER A 104 13.15 2.85 21.24
N VAL A 105 12.02 3.27 20.68
CA VAL A 105 11.71 3.16 19.24
C VAL A 105 11.24 4.49 18.69
N ARG A 106 11.74 4.86 17.51
CA ARG A 106 11.30 6.01 16.72
C ARG A 106 11.10 5.61 15.28
N TYR A 107 10.21 6.32 14.58
CA TYR A 107 10.00 6.16 13.15
C TYR A 107 10.09 7.51 12.42
N GLU A 108 10.44 7.44 11.16
CA GLU A 108 10.44 8.55 10.20
C GLU A 108 9.90 8.03 8.86
N THR A 109 9.22 8.86 8.10
CA THR A 109 8.72 8.49 6.78
C THR A 109 8.80 9.66 5.81
N ASP A 110 9.22 9.36 4.58
CA ASP A 110 9.17 10.29 3.44
C ASP A 110 8.07 9.88 2.41
N ILE A 111 7.27 8.87 2.75
CA ILE A 111 6.13 8.44 1.92
C ILE A 111 5.08 9.56 1.92
N PRO A 112 4.72 10.10 0.74
CA PRO A 112 3.70 11.13 0.64
C PRO A 112 2.39 10.71 1.29
N ARG A 113 1.84 11.59 2.13
CA ARG A 113 0.65 11.30 2.91
C ARG A 113 -0.62 11.35 2.06
N GLN A 114 -1.59 10.49 2.35
CA GLN A 114 -2.94 10.51 1.80
C GLN A 114 -3.05 10.35 0.28
N VAL A 115 -1.97 9.93 -0.37
CA VAL A 115 -1.98 9.66 -1.82
C VAL A 115 -2.13 8.17 -2.14
N GLY A 116 -2.32 7.33 -1.14
CA GLY A 116 -2.58 5.90 -1.33
C GLY A 116 -1.34 5.10 -1.74
N MET A 117 -0.18 5.36 -1.13
CA MET A 117 1.09 4.64 -1.38
C MET A 117 1.54 3.74 -0.22
N GLY A 118 0.64 3.36 0.70
CA GLY A 118 0.92 2.38 1.76
C GLY A 118 1.80 2.88 2.90
N GLY A 119 1.69 4.18 3.30
CA GLY A 119 2.51 4.76 4.36
C GLY A 119 2.29 4.12 5.73
N SER A 120 1.03 3.89 6.14
CA SER A 120 0.71 3.28 7.44
C SER A 120 1.26 1.86 7.54
N SER A 121 0.99 1.03 6.54
CA SER A 121 1.48 -0.35 6.51
C SER A 121 3.01 -0.44 6.46
N ALA A 122 3.69 0.53 5.83
CA ALA A 122 5.15 0.60 5.84
C ALA A 122 5.72 0.84 7.24
N ILE A 123 5.11 1.72 8.04
CA ILE A 123 5.49 1.93 9.45
C ILE A 123 5.30 0.63 10.24
N ILE A 124 4.18 -0.06 10.07
CA ILE A 124 3.87 -1.34 10.74
C ILE A 124 4.91 -2.40 10.36
N VAL A 125 5.17 -2.62 9.07
CA VAL A 125 6.12 -3.64 8.59
C VAL A 125 7.54 -3.34 9.07
N ALA A 126 7.99 -2.08 9.01
CA ALA A 126 9.32 -1.70 9.51
C ALA A 126 9.44 -1.90 11.03
N THR A 127 8.37 -1.57 11.80
CA THR A 127 8.32 -1.82 13.25
C THR A 127 8.37 -3.32 13.55
N LEU A 128 7.57 -4.13 12.85
CA LEU A 128 7.56 -5.58 13.01
C LEU A 128 8.95 -6.19 12.76
N ARG A 129 9.63 -5.75 11.70
CA ARG A 129 11.00 -6.17 11.38
C ARG A 129 11.99 -5.84 12.50
N CYS A 130 11.85 -4.67 13.16
CA CYS A 130 12.68 -4.30 14.30
C CYS A 130 12.41 -5.21 15.51
N LEU A 131 11.13 -5.48 15.82
CA LEU A 131 10.76 -6.33 16.95
C LEU A 131 11.22 -7.78 16.75
N MET A 132 11.06 -8.32 15.54
CA MET A 132 11.56 -9.67 15.18
C MET A 132 13.06 -9.80 15.44
N GLU A 133 13.85 -8.81 15.02
CA GLU A 133 15.31 -8.83 15.24
C GLU A 133 15.66 -8.61 16.71
N PHE A 134 15.00 -7.66 17.40
CA PHE A 134 15.29 -7.36 18.80
C PHE A 134 15.03 -8.54 19.72
N TYR A 135 13.91 -9.22 19.54
CA TYR A 135 13.51 -10.37 20.36
C TYR A 135 13.98 -11.72 19.80
N HIS A 136 14.72 -11.73 18.68
CA HIS A 136 15.19 -12.94 17.99
C HIS A 136 14.03 -13.90 17.65
N VAL A 137 12.89 -13.36 17.22
CA VAL A 137 11.71 -14.13 16.83
C VAL A 137 11.62 -14.21 15.31
N GLU A 138 11.61 -15.43 14.79
CA GLU A 138 11.40 -15.68 13.38
C GLU A 138 9.91 -15.89 13.07
N ILE A 139 9.35 -14.99 12.26
CA ILE A 139 7.98 -15.11 11.72
C ILE A 139 8.09 -15.47 10.24
N PRO A 140 7.47 -16.57 9.78
CA PRO A 140 7.49 -16.93 8.36
C PRO A 140 7.05 -15.76 7.48
N GLN A 141 7.72 -15.58 6.34
CA GLN A 141 7.47 -14.44 5.45
C GLN A 141 5.99 -14.35 5.04
N GLU A 142 5.34 -15.48 4.75
CA GLU A 142 3.92 -15.55 4.37
C GLU A 142 2.96 -15.13 5.48
N VAL A 143 3.37 -15.22 6.76
CA VAL A 143 2.57 -14.86 7.94
C VAL A 143 2.64 -13.35 8.23
N GLN A 144 3.78 -12.73 7.95
CA GLN A 144 4.02 -11.32 8.28
C GLN A 144 2.98 -10.36 7.70
N PRO A 145 2.51 -10.50 6.43
CA PRO A 145 1.47 -9.63 5.89
C PRO A 145 0.16 -9.68 6.67
N SER A 146 -0.29 -10.87 7.05
CA SER A 146 -1.54 -11.07 7.79
C SER A 146 -1.42 -10.56 9.23
N LEU A 147 -0.27 -10.74 9.87
CA LEU A 147 0.00 -10.13 11.17
C LEU A 147 0.01 -8.59 11.08
N ALA A 148 0.65 -8.02 10.05
CA ALA A 148 0.65 -6.58 9.83
C ALA A 148 -0.77 -6.05 9.51
N LEU A 149 -1.58 -6.79 8.76
CA LEU A 149 -2.98 -6.43 8.49
C LEU A 149 -3.81 -6.39 9.77
N SER A 150 -3.62 -7.37 10.67
CA SER A 150 -4.37 -7.44 11.93
C SER A 150 -4.15 -6.22 12.84
N VAL A 151 -2.99 -5.55 12.73
CA VAL A 151 -2.71 -4.29 13.43
C VAL A 151 -3.72 -3.20 13.04
N GLU A 152 -4.02 -3.08 11.74
CA GLU A 152 -4.94 -2.05 11.26
C GLU A 152 -6.41 -2.48 11.41
N THR A 153 -6.74 -3.70 11.03
CA THR A 153 -8.15 -4.14 10.96
C THR A 153 -8.72 -4.55 12.30
N GLU A 154 -7.97 -5.29 13.11
CA GLU A 154 -8.47 -5.82 14.39
C GLU A 154 -8.18 -4.87 15.55
N GLU A 155 -6.97 -4.28 15.60
CA GLU A 155 -6.57 -3.45 16.73
C GLU A 155 -7.01 -1.99 16.58
N LEU A 156 -6.88 -1.44 15.35
CA LEU A 156 -7.17 -0.02 15.12
C LEU A 156 -8.52 0.23 14.42
N GLY A 157 -9.20 -0.83 13.95
CA GLY A 157 -10.48 -0.72 13.23
C GLY A 157 -10.37 0.00 11.88
N ILE A 158 -9.16 0.04 11.28
CA ILE A 158 -8.91 0.69 10.00
C ILE A 158 -9.20 -0.32 8.88
N PRO A 159 -10.12 -0.04 7.96
CA PRO A 159 -10.37 -0.90 6.81
C PRO A 159 -9.14 -0.97 5.90
N ALA A 160 -8.64 -2.17 5.66
CA ALA A 160 -7.45 -2.39 4.85
C ALA A 160 -7.52 -3.74 4.11
N GLY A 161 -6.70 -3.93 3.07
CA GLY A 161 -6.51 -5.18 2.33
C GLY A 161 -5.09 -5.73 2.47
N LEU A 162 -4.86 -6.95 2.03
CA LEU A 162 -3.55 -7.63 2.17
C LEU A 162 -2.49 -7.11 1.20
N GLN A 163 -2.86 -6.60 0.02
CA GLN A 163 -1.93 -6.22 -1.04
C GLN A 163 -0.74 -5.40 -0.54
N ASP A 164 -1.00 -4.34 0.23
CA ASP A 164 0.03 -3.42 0.71
C ASP A 164 1.07 -4.12 1.58
N ARG A 165 0.59 -5.00 2.49
CA ARG A 165 1.42 -5.70 3.47
C ARG A 165 2.24 -6.78 2.79
N VAL A 166 1.63 -7.49 1.84
CA VAL A 166 2.34 -8.51 1.06
C VAL A 166 3.50 -7.87 0.29
N ILE A 167 3.23 -6.83 -0.51
CA ILE A 167 4.29 -6.23 -1.32
C ILE A 167 5.37 -5.57 -0.47
N GLN A 168 5.05 -5.01 0.70
CA GLN A 168 6.05 -4.42 1.60
C GLN A 168 6.90 -5.45 2.34
N VAL A 169 6.38 -6.67 2.53
CA VAL A 169 7.12 -7.80 3.13
C VAL A 169 7.98 -8.51 2.10
N TYR A 170 7.43 -8.80 0.91
CA TYR A 170 8.11 -9.56 -0.15
C TYR A 170 9.06 -8.70 -0.98
N GLU A 171 8.73 -7.41 -1.13
CA GLU A 171 9.44 -6.42 -1.97
C GLU A 171 9.44 -6.78 -3.47
N GLY A 172 10.11 -5.98 -4.30
CA GLY A 172 10.15 -6.20 -5.74
C GLY A 172 8.80 -6.03 -6.44
N LEU A 173 8.42 -7.01 -7.21
CA LEU A 173 7.15 -7.15 -7.94
C LEU A 173 6.50 -8.47 -7.55
N VAL A 174 5.25 -8.44 -7.09
CA VAL A 174 4.57 -9.65 -6.59
C VAL A 174 3.17 -9.77 -7.20
N TYR A 175 2.89 -10.96 -7.75
CA TYR A 175 1.55 -11.42 -8.05
C TYR A 175 0.94 -12.05 -6.80
N MET A 176 -0.31 -11.73 -6.51
CA MET A 176 -1.02 -12.14 -5.31
C MET A 176 -2.38 -12.69 -5.68
N ASP A 177 -2.69 -13.91 -5.22
CA ASP A 177 -3.99 -14.56 -5.41
C ASP A 177 -4.67 -14.71 -4.04
N PHE A 178 -5.76 -13.98 -3.82
CA PHE A 178 -6.53 -13.97 -2.59
C PHE A 178 -7.81 -14.81 -2.69
N ALA A 179 -7.98 -15.61 -3.75
CA ALA A 179 -9.11 -16.51 -3.88
C ALA A 179 -9.16 -17.51 -2.71
N ALA A 180 -10.35 -17.98 -2.37
CA ALA A 180 -10.53 -18.93 -1.27
C ALA A 180 -9.68 -20.20 -1.46
N GLU A 181 -9.55 -20.67 -2.70
CA GLU A 181 -8.79 -21.86 -3.08
C GLU A 181 -7.27 -21.66 -2.96
N ALA A 182 -6.82 -20.41 -3.01
CA ALA A 182 -5.41 -20.02 -2.84
C ALA A 182 -5.07 -19.69 -1.40
N SER A 183 -6.06 -19.62 -0.52
CA SER A 183 -5.91 -19.24 0.89
C SER A 183 -5.74 -20.47 1.78
N HIS A 184 -4.89 -20.34 2.79
CA HIS A 184 -4.61 -21.40 3.78
C HIS A 184 -4.23 -20.78 5.13
N GLU A 185 -4.32 -21.57 6.19
CA GLU A 185 -4.03 -21.12 7.55
C GLU A 185 -2.61 -21.50 7.96
N VAL A 186 -1.82 -20.51 8.43
CA VAL A 186 -0.49 -20.69 9.00
C VAL A 186 -0.41 -19.98 10.33
N ARG A 187 -0.10 -20.69 11.41
CA ARG A 187 0.03 -20.13 12.77
C ARG A 187 -1.21 -19.34 13.23
N GLY A 188 -2.39 -19.74 12.80
CA GLY A 188 -3.67 -19.10 13.15
C GLY A 188 -3.93 -17.79 12.41
N LEU A 189 -3.22 -17.56 11.29
CA LEU A 189 -3.43 -16.41 10.40
C LEU A 189 -3.69 -16.91 8.98
N THR A 190 -4.63 -16.29 8.29
CA THR A 190 -4.94 -16.60 6.89
C THR A 190 -3.84 -16.04 5.98
N CYS A 191 -3.19 -16.92 5.25
CA CYS A 191 -2.21 -16.62 4.21
C CYS A 191 -2.81 -16.91 2.84
N SER A 192 -2.22 -16.38 1.78
CA SER A 192 -2.65 -16.60 0.41
C SER A 192 -1.44 -16.88 -0.49
N ARG A 193 -1.68 -17.11 -1.78
CA ARG A 193 -0.58 -17.38 -2.72
C ARG A 193 0.09 -16.07 -3.14
N TYR A 194 1.39 -15.97 -2.90
CA TYR A 194 2.24 -14.85 -3.30
C TYR A 194 3.38 -15.35 -4.18
N GLU A 195 3.52 -14.77 -5.37
CA GLU A 195 4.51 -15.17 -6.38
C GLU A 195 5.37 -13.96 -6.77
N PRO A 196 6.64 -13.91 -6.36
CA PRO A 196 7.56 -12.89 -6.85
C PRO A 196 7.74 -12.99 -8.37
N LEU A 197 7.68 -11.86 -9.06
CA LEU A 197 7.93 -11.73 -10.48
C LEU A 197 9.23 -10.95 -10.73
N ASN A 198 9.85 -11.19 -11.89
CA ASN A 198 11.07 -10.48 -12.24
C ASN A 198 10.75 -9.04 -12.67
N VAL A 199 11.22 -8.08 -11.90
CA VAL A 199 11.03 -6.63 -12.15
C VAL A 199 11.61 -6.19 -13.50
N SER A 200 12.68 -6.86 -14.00
CA SER A 200 13.32 -6.51 -15.28
C SER A 200 12.44 -6.77 -16.51
N LEU A 201 11.33 -7.50 -16.34
CA LEU A 201 10.35 -7.75 -17.41
C LEU A 201 9.34 -6.60 -17.56
N LEU A 202 9.34 -5.63 -16.66
CA LEU A 202 8.42 -4.50 -16.75
C LEU A 202 8.86 -3.50 -17.82
N PRO A 203 7.92 -2.94 -18.59
CA PRO A 203 8.21 -1.80 -19.46
C PRO A 203 8.52 -0.56 -18.63
N PRO A 204 8.96 0.56 -19.24
CA PRO A 204 9.11 1.82 -18.55
C PRO A 204 7.82 2.23 -17.82
N LEU A 205 7.92 2.44 -16.51
CA LEU A 205 6.81 2.85 -15.65
C LEU A 205 7.01 4.26 -15.11
N TYR A 206 5.93 4.98 -14.93
CA TYR A 206 5.89 6.21 -14.16
C TYR A 206 4.93 6.09 -12.98
N LEU A 207 5.18 6.89 -11.96
CA LEU A 207 4.24 7.18 -10.90
C LEU A 207 4.02 8.69 -10.86
N ALA A 208 2.77 9.12 -10.73
CA ALA A 208 2.48 10.52 -10.48
C ALA A 208 1.56 10.66 -9.27
N TYR A 209 1.80 11.66 -8.43
CA TYR A 209 1.01 11.92 -7.25
C TYR A 209 0.83 13.41 -7.02
N ARG A 210 -0.31 13.77 -6.43
CA ARG A 210 -0.63 15.15 -6.11
C ARG A 210 0.17 15.64 -4.91
N THR A 211 0.74 16.85 -5.01
CA THR A 211 1.59 17.44 -3.96
C THR A 211 0.81 18.34 -3.00
N GLY A 212 -0.39 18.79 -3.37
CA GLY A 212 -1.30 19.56 -2.52
C GLY A 212 -2.11 18.67 -1.57
N ALA A 213 -2.70 19.27 -0.52
CA ALA A 213 -3.61 18.55 0.38
C ALA A 213 -4.77 17.94 -0.39
N SER A 214 -4.87 16.60 -0.38
CA SER A 214 -5.96 15.87 -1.01
C SER A 214 -7.06 15.57 0.01
N GLU A 215 -8.30 15.57 -0.44
CA GLU A 215 -9.41 15.07 0.36
C GLU A 215 -9.28 13.57 0.57
N PRO A 216 -9.69 13.05 1.75
CA PRO A 216 -9.58 11.62 2.04
C PRO A 216 -10.40 10.78 1.05
N THR A 217 -9.77 9.74 0.52
CA THR A 217 -10.40 8.78 -0.40
C THR A 217 -11.16 7.64 0.31
N GLU A 218 -11.23 7.66 1.64
CA GLU A 218 -11.83 6.60 2.47
C GLU A 218 -13.34 6.42 2.23
N ILE A 219 -14.05 7.48 1.85
CA ILE A 219 -15.51 7.44 1.62
C ILE A 219 -15.86 6.47 0.48
N VAL A 220 -15.06 6.41 -0.57
CA VAL A 220 -15.30 5.54 -1.73
C VAL A 220 -15.17 4.05 -1.41
N HIS A 221 -14.23 3.70 -0.53
CA HIS A 221 -14.00 2.30 -0.16
C HIS A 221 -15.09 1.73 0.76
N SER A 222 -15.70 2.55 1.60
CA SER A 222 -16.77 2.10 2.51
C SER A 222 -18.04 1.72 1.74
N ASP A 223 -18.41 2.46 0.70
CA ASP A 223 -19.55 2.18 -0.15
C ASP A 223 -19.39 0.88 -0.92
N LEU A 224 -18.25 0.67 -1.58
CA LEU A 224 -17.96 -0.54 -2.37
C LEU A 224 -18.03 -1.81 -1.51
N ARG A 225 -17.50 -1.78 -0.27
CA ARG A 225 -17.58 -2.92 0.66
C ARG A 225 -19.01 -3.25 1.06
N THR A 226 -19.83 -2.23 1.29
CA THR A 226 -21.23 -2.39 1.63
C THR A 226 -21.99 -3.03 0.48
N ARG A 227 -21.83 -2.54 -0.74
CA ARG A 227 -22.46 -3.06 -1.95
C ARG A 227 -22.04 -4.50 -2.26
N TYR A 228 -20.75 -4.80 -2.08
CA TYR A 228 -20.26 -6.19 -2.20
C TYR A 228 -20.92 -7.12 -1.19
N ARG A 229 -21.00 -6.73 0.09
CA ARG A 229 -21.64 -7.54 1.14
C ARG A 229 -23.15 -7.72 0.91
N GLN A 230 -23.79 -6.77 0.26
CA GLN A 230 -25.21 -6.85 -0.14
C GLN A 230 -25.44 -7.74 -1.36
N GLY A 231 -24.39 -8.29 -1.96
CA GLY A 231 -24.48 -9.17 -3.12
C GLY A 231 -24.80 -8.45 -4.43
N GLU A 232 -24.42 -7.17 -4.57
CA GLU A 232 -24.67 -6.42 -5.82
C GLU A 232 -23.91 -7.08 -6.99
N THR A 233 -24.67 -7.58 -7.97
CA THR A 233 -24.16 -8.35 -9.11
C THR A 233 -23.08 -7.59 -9.89
N ALA A 234 -23.26 -6.29 -10.14
CA ALA A 234 -22.29 -5.50 -10.88
C ALA A 234 -20.95 -5.40 -10.15
N VAL A 235 -20.96 -5.31 -8.81
CA VAL A 235 -19.73 -5.25 -8.00
C VAL A 235 -19.02 -6.61 -7.99
N HIS A 236 -19.77 -7.71 -7.79
CA HIS A 236 -19.21 -9.06 -7.83
C HIS A 236 -18.59 -9.39 -9.20
N GLU A 237 -19.30 -9.03 -10.27
CA GLU A 237 -18.80 -9.20 -11.64
C GLU A 237 -17.52 -8.40 -11.88
N ALA A 238 -17.49 -7.13 -11.45
CA ALA A 238 -16.28 -6.32 -11.57
C ALA A 238 -15.10 -6.90 -10.79
N MET A 239 -15.30 -7.45 -9.59
CA MET A 239 -14.21 -8.10 -8.84
C MET A 239 -13.65 -9.30 -9.58
N ARG A 240 -14.50 -10.11 -10.24
CA ARG A 240 -14.06 -11.20 -11.10
C ARG A 240 -13.26 -10.70 -12.30
N GLN A 241 -13.73 -9.65 -12.96
CA GLN A 241 -13.03 -9.03 -14.09
C GLN A 241 -11.67 -8.44 -13.69
N PHE A 242 -11.54 -7.82 -12.51
CA PHE A 242 -10.23 -7.39 -11.99
C PHE A 242 -9.27 -8.57 -11.85
N ALA A 243 -9.74 -9.72 -11.36
CA ALA A 243 -8.91 -10.91 -11.23
C ALA A 243 -8.50 -11.46 -12.62
N GLU A 244 -9.38 -11.43 -13.60
CA GLU A 244 -9.09 -11.83 -14.99
C GLU A 244 -8.07 -10.89 -15.66
N LEU A 245 -8.23 -9.57 -15.51
CA LEU A 245 -7.25 -8.58 -15.98
C LEU A 245 -5.87 -8.81 -15.34
N THR A 246 -5.83 -9.21 -14.07
CA THR A 246 -4.58 -9.51 -13.38
C THR A 246 -3.88 -10.75 -13.95
N GLU A 247 -4.61 -11.80 -14.28
CA GLU A 247 -4.03 -13.00 -14.93
C GLU A 247 -3.48 -12.66 -16.32
N GLN A 248 -4.21 -11.88 -17.12
CA GLN A 248 -3.73 -11.42 -18.43
C GLN A 248 -2.47 -10.56 -18.30
N ALA A 249 -2.44 -9.65 -17.32
CA ALA A 249 -1.27 -8.82 -17.06
C ALA A 249 -0.06 -9.63 -16.56
N ARG A 250 -0.29 -10.68 -15.77
CA ARG A 250 0.78 -11.62 -15.40
C ARG A 250 1.37 -12.28 -16.63
N GLY A 251 0.54 -12.74 -17.58
CA GLY A 251 0.98 -13.27 -18.86
C GLY A 251 1.77 -12.23 -19.67
N ALA A 252 1.23 -11.03 -19.84
CA ALA A 252 1.88 -9.93 -20.57
C ALA A 252 3.26 -9.58 -19.97
N ILE A 253 3.39 -9.56 -18.64
CA ILE A 253 4.68 -9.31 -17.97
C ILE A 253 5.67 -10.44 -18.29
N LEU A 254 5.26 -11.70 -18.15
CA LEU A 254 6.13 -12.86 -18.42
C LEU A 254 6.60 -12.93 -19.86
N ASP A 255 5.76 -12.51 -20.80
CA ASP A 255 6.05 -12.46 -22.24
C ASP A 255 6.80 -11.19 -22.66
N GLY A 256 6.96 -10.20 -21.74
CA GLY A 256 7.58 -8.90 -22.03
C GLY A 256 6.72 -8.00 -22.92
N ASP A 257 5.41 -8.24 -23.00
CA ASP A 257 4.46 -7.43 -23.76
C ASP A 257 4.01 -6.18 -22.99
N GLY A 258 4.86 -5.16 -23.05
CA GLY A 258 4.59 -3.88 -22.40
C GLY A 258 3.40 -3.11 -22.99
N ALA A 259 3.08 -3.32 -24.27
CA ALA A 259 1.93 -2.67 -24.91
C ALA A 259 0.62 -3.23 -24.33
N LEU A 260 0.48 -4.56 -24.32
CA LEU A 260 -0.68 -5.22 -23.72
C LEU A 260 -0.82 -4.86 -22.23
N LEU A 261 0.29 -4.81 -21.47
CA LEU A 261 0.24 -4.38 -20.08
C LEU A 261 -0.35 -2.97 -19.93
N GLY A 262 0.02 -2.04 -20.80
CA GLY A 262 -0.53 -0.68 -20.83
C GLY A 262 -2.04 -0.67 -21.08
N GLU A 263 -2.53 -1.44 -22.04
CA GLU A 263 -3.96 -1.58 -22.32
C GLU A 263 -4.73 -2.16 -21.12
N LEU A 264 -4.17 -3.16 -20.44
CA LEU A 264 -4.78 -3.78 -19.27
C LEU A 264 -4.81 -2.83 -18.07
N ILE A 265 -3.81 -1.98 -17.89
CA ILE A 265 -3.78 -0.93 -16.88
C ILE A 265 -4.93 0.05 -17.12
N ASP A 266 -5.15 0.48 -18.36
CA ASP A 266 -6.26 1.35 -18.73
C ASP A 266 -7.62 0.68 -18.51
N ALA A 267 -7.77 -0.57 -18.92
CA ALA A 267 -8.98 -1.36 -18.68
C ALA A 267 -9.31 -1.49 -17.18
N ASN A 268 -8.31 -1.65 -16.34
CA ASN A 268 -8.49 -1.71 -14.88
C ASN A 268 -9.06 -0.38 -14.32
N TYR A 269 -8.60 0.77 -14.81
CA TYR A 269 -9.16 2.05 -14.40
C TYR A 269 -10.60 2.21 -14.89
N ASP A 270 -10.87 1.88 -16.14
CA ASP A 270 -12.20 2.03 -16.73
C ASP A 270 -13.23 1.12 -16.02
N LEU A 271 -12.82 -0.10 -15.68
CA LEU A 271 -13.63 -1.00 -14.84
C LEU A 271 -13.88 -0.40 -13.44
N ARG A 272 -12.86 0.18 -12.80
CA ARG A 272 -13.04 0.84 -11.50
C ARG A 272 -14.01 2.03 -11.59
N ARG A 273 -13.90 2.82 -12.65
CA ARG A 273 -14.79 3.96 -12.91
C ARG A 273 -16.25 3.54 -13.10
N SER A 274 -16.50 2.33 -13.61
CA SER A 274 -17.87 1.83 -13.81
C SER A 274 -18.61 1.48 -12.51
N ILE A 275 -17.86 1.18 -11.43
CA ILE A 275 -18.44 0.75 -10.14
C ILE A 275 -18.17 1.71 -8.98
N CYS A 276 -17.30 2.69 -9.15
CA CYS A 276 -16.92 3.65 -8.12
C CYS A 276 -17.19 5.08 -8.58
N GLN A 277 -17.58 5.93 -7.65
CA GLN A 277 -17.56 7.37 -7.88
C GLN A 277 -16.12 7.86 -7.81
N ILE A 278 -15.65 8.51 -8.87
CA ILE A 278 -14.30 9.07 -8.96
C ILE A 278 -14.43 10.59 -8.85
N ALA A 279 -13.66 11.19 -7.96
CA ALA A 279 -13.62 12.65 -7.83
C ALA A 279 -13.07 13.29 -9.13
N PRO A 280 -13.60 14.45 -9.56
CA PRO A 280 -13.19 15.09 -10.82
C PRO A 280 -11.68 15.29 -10.94
N TRP A 281 -11.00 15.72 -9.87
CA TRP A 281 -9.56 15.92 -9.86
C TRP A 281 -8.76 14.61 -10.01
N GLN A 282 -9.31 13.48 -9.52
CA GLN A 282 -8.68 12.15 -9.68
C GLN A 282 -8.83 11.66 -11.13
N ALA A 283 -10.01 11.86 -11.73
CA ALA A 283 -10.23 11.55 -13.13
C ALA A 283 -9.33 12.39 -14.04
N GLU A 284 -9.18 13.68 -13.74
CA GLU A 284 -8.30 14.59 -14.49
C GLU A 284 -6.84 14.10 -14.52
N MET A 285 -6.30 13.55 -13.43
CA MET A 285 -4.95 12.98 -13.42
C MET A 285 -4.80 11.87 -14.47
N VAL A 286 -5.78 10.96 -14.55
CA VAL A 286 -5.76 9.85 -15.52
C VAL A 286 -5.97 10.36 -16.95
N ASP A 287 -6.93 11.24 -17.17
CA ASP A 287 -7.26 11.77 -18.50
C ASP A 287 -6.06 12.53 -19.09
N ARG A 288 -5.36 13.34 -18.29
CA ARG A 288 -4.14 14.05 -18.73
C ARG A 288 -2.99 13.09 -19.04
N ALA A 289 -2.77 12.07 -18.21
CA ALA A 289 -1.74 11.07 -18.48
C ALA A 289 -2.01 10.33 -19.81
N ARG A 290 -3.24 9.92 -20.05
CA ARG A 290 -3.66 9.26 -21.30
C ARG A 290 -3.53 10.20 -22.49
N SER A 291 -3.84 11.48 -22.35
CA SER A 291 -3.68 12.47 -23.43
C SER A 291 -2.20 12.68 -23.85
N ALA A 292 -1.27 12.42 -22.93
CA ALA A 292 0.17 12.43 -23.20
C ALA A 292 0.69 11.14 -23.85
N GLY A 293 -0.18 10.13 -24.04
CA GLY A 293 0.16 8.84 -24.64
C GLY A 293 0.69 7.80 -23.65
N ALA A 294 0.40 7.96 -22.37
CA ALA A 294 0.72 7.00 -21.31
C ALA A 294 -0.54 6.23 -20.89
N SER A 295 -0.39 4.99 -20.42
CA SER A 295 -1.47 4.31 -19.70
C SER A 295 -1.59 4.83 -18.28
N ALA A 296 -2.77 4.72 -17.66
CA ALA A 296 -2.96 5.26 -16.32
C ALA A 296 -4.07 4.57 -15.52
N LYS A 297 -3.78 4.24 -14.27
CA LYS A 297 -4.74 3.86 -13.23
C LYS A 297 -4.29 4.32 -11.84
N PHE A 298 -5.17 4.29 -10.85
CA PHE A 298 -4.77 4.60 -9.48
C PHE A 298 -3.78 3.57 -8.91
N ALA A 299 -2.70 4.05 -8.31
CA ALA A 299 -1.71 3.22 -7.62
C ALA A 299 -2.25 2.61 -6.31
N GLY A 300 -3.30 3.20 -5.76
CA GLY A 300 -3.98 2.76 -4.54
C GLY A 300 -5.36 3.37 -4.42
N SER A 301 -5.62 4.12 -3.35
CA SER A 301 -6.93 4.74 -3.07
C SER A 301 -7.31 5.90 -4.01
N GLY A 302 -6.34 6.57 -4.67
CA GLY A 302 -6.64 7.54 -5.72
C GLY A 302 -5.87 8.87 -5.70
N GLY A 303 -4.95 9.09 -4.76
CA GLY A 303 -4.09 10.30 -4.77
C GLY A 303 -2.83 10.16 -5.62
N ALA A 304 -2.56 8.97 -6.12
CA ALA A 304 -1.47 8.66 -7.04
C ALA A 304 -1.95 7.76 -8.18
N ILE A 305 -1.34 7.93 -9.36
CA ILE A 305 -1.53 7.10 -10.56
C ILE A 305 -0.23 6.43 -10.97
N ILE A 306 -0.35 5.27 -11.60
CA ILE A 306 0.76 4.51 -12.19
C ILE A 306 0.37 4.07 -13.61
N GLY A 307 1.35 3.96 -14.48
CA GLY A 307 1.16 3.46 -15.83
C GLY A 307 2.45 3.27 -16.58
N THR A 308 2.34 2.87 -17.84
CA THR A 308 3.43 2.71 -18.79
C THR A 308 3.56 3.94 -19.68
N TYR A 309 4.76 4.16 -20.21
CA TYR A 309 5.02 5.15 -21.27
C TYR A 309 6.02 4.59 -22.29
N ALA A 310 6.00 5.12 -23.51
CA ALA A 310 6.77 4.53 -24.60
C ALA A 310 8.27 4.89 -24.58
N ASP A 311 8.59 6.18 -24.36
CA ASP A 311 9.95 6.72 -24.48
C ASP A 311 10.13 8.00 -23.66
N ASP A 312 11.33 8.54 -23.63
CA ASP A 312 11.66 9.77 -22.89
C ASP A 312 10.87 11.00 -23.40
N ALA A 313 10.49 11.06 -24.67
CA ALA A 313 9.66 12.13 -25.20
C ALA A 313 8.23 12.05 -24.66
N ALA A 314 7.67 10.85 -24.57
CA ALA A 314 6.38 10.61 -23.92
C ALA A 314 6.43 10.95 -22.42
N TYR A 315 7.53 10.58 -21.74
CA TYR A 315 7.73 10.95 -20.34
C TYR A 315 7.78 12.46 -20.12
N GLY A 316 8.49 13.20 -20.99
CA GLY A 316 8.54 14.66 -20.93
C GLY A 316 7.17 15.33 -21.14
N ARG A 317 6.35 14.82 -22.08
CA ARG A 317 4.97 15.30 -22.28
C ARG A 317 4.11 15.01 -21.03
N LEU A 318 4.24 13.80 -20.49
CA LEU A 318 3.50 13.38 -19.29
C LEU A 318 3.83 14.29 -18.08
N GLU A 319 5.13 14.56 -17.85
CA GLU A 319 5.59 15.45 -16.80
C GLU A 319 5.04 16.87 -16.98
N ALA A 320 5.04 17.40 -18.21
CA ALA A 320 4.51 18.72 -18.51
C ALA A 320 3.01 18.84 -18.18
N VAL A 321 2.17 17.92 -18.69
CA VAL A 321 0.70 18.02 -18.50
C VAL A 321 0.26 17.74 -17.07
N LEU A 322 0.99 16.90 -16.31
CA LEU A 322 0.66 16.59 -14.93
C LEU A 322 1.17 17.66 -13.96
N SER A 323 2.26 18.35 -14.27
CA SER A 323 2.72 19.48 -13.45
C SER A 323 1.75 20.66 -13.45
N GLU A 324 0.95 20.85 -14.52
CA GLU A 324 -0.10 21.88 -14.58
C GLU A 324 -1.22 21.70 -13.54
N ILE A 325 -1.36 20.49 -12.99
CA ILE A 325 -2.38 20.16 -11.97
C ILE A 325 -1.73 19.77 -10.63
N ASP A 326 -0.58 20.34 -10.30
CA ASP A 326 0.16 20.13 -9.06
C ASP A 326 0.52 18.65 -8.80
N CYS A 327 0.74 17.86 -9.84
CA CYS A 327 1.23 16.50 -9.71
C CYS A 327 2.73 16.42 -9.95
N ARG A 328 3.42 15.68 -9.09
CA ARG A 328 4.82 15.30 -9.27
C ARG A 328 4.89 13.95 -9.98
N VAL A 329 5.67 13.88 -11.04
CA VAL A 329 5.93 12.65 -11.78
C VAL A 329 7.31 12.11 -11.42
N ILE A 330 7.42 10.82 -11.20
CA ILE A 330 8.69 10.13 -10.92
C ILE A 330 8.78 8.83 -11.71
N ARG A 331 10.00 8.37 -11.93
CA ARG A 331 10.29 7.00 -12.36
C ARG A 331 10.46 6.13 -11.11
N PRO A 332 9.73 5.00 -10.98
CA PRO A 332 9.99 4.05 -9.92
C PRO A 332 11.44 3.58 -9.94
N ALA A 333 12.13 3.66 -8.80
CA ALA A 333 13.49 3.17 -8.63
C ALA A 333 13.47 1.65 -8.43
N LEU A 334 13.15 0.90 -9.52
CA LEU A 334 13.03 -0.55 -9.47
C LEU A 334 14.41 -1.18 -9.38
N SER A 335 14.60 -2.07 -8.41
CA SER A 335 15.78 -2.93 -8.27
C SER A 335 15.33 -4.38 -8.09
N ASN A 336 16.08 -5.31 -8.68
CA ASN A 336 15.89 -6.74 -8.44
C ASN A 336 16.29 -7.10 -7.02
#